data_805bf7a9281475dcf6573d69deaaad07
#
_entry.id   805bf7a9281475dcf6573d69deaaad07
#
_cell.length_a   1.000
_cell.length_b   1.000
_cell.length_c   1.000
_cell.angle_alpha   90.00
_cell.angle_beta   90.00
_cell.angle_gamma   90.00
#
_symmetry.space_group_name_H-M   'P 1'
#
loop_
_entity.id
_entity.type
_entity.pdbx_description
1 polymer ?
#
loop_
_entity_poly.entity_id
_entity_poly.type
_entity_poly.pdbx_seq_one_letter_code
_entity_poly.pdbx_strand_id
1 'polypeptide(L)'
;KTLATIDDINLLLAYANWLVVLNDVADMCHFADNEAYIEITDEYVVDTLADDQDAEALSGLHHRIYSYSGGLKRDHETDFKYLEKVKETFKEDMGFDLTDFLDILSYFSNSFSETIVKKIGNNVFRAPMKELLRDFLEQMNNVITEEDATTLFNYLVASSQNLKTENGKINFYLPIGKRRTRDTRFELMPLVSINGDIIFSPITMDRLKKDWLNGIMDFILPYEVRMNKTKQLIVEWKKSYEKQIVYDIANSFKKNKFDIIKQNFELMKLNKSHPQWLGDYDVFAVDINNKSIWIVECKVIEKVATFYDMYRQQNRFFNEHKEDEKFQRRIDYLQENAA
;
A
#
# COMPACT_ATOMS: atom_id res chain seq x y z
N LYS A 1 18.37 19.68 -32.71
CA LYS A 1 17.69 18.81 -31.71
C LYS A 1 16.36 18.38 -32.30
N THR A 2 16.21 17.12 -32.65
CA THR A 2 14.96 16.54 -33.12
C THR A 2 14.03 16.49 -31.90
N LEU A 3 12.83 17.05 -31.99
CA LEU A 3 11.80 16.90 -30.97
C LEU A 3 11.29 15.45 -31.02
N ALA A 4 11.13 14.81 -29.85
CA ALA A 4 10.52 13.50 -29.76
C ALA A 4 9.09 13.54 -30.33
N THR A 5 8.77 12.57 -31.15
CA THR A 5 7.43 12.42 -31.74
C THR A 5 6.49 11.74 -30.76
N ILE A 6 5.19 11.77 -31.03
CA ILE A 6 4.19 11.01 -30.25
C ILE A 6 4.50 9.50 -30.32
N ASP A 7 4.98 9.03 -31.48
CA ASP A 7 5.34 7.62 -31.65
C ASP A 7 6.56 7.22 -30.78
N ASP A 8 7.55 8.10 -30.65
CA ASP A 8 8.68 7.89 -29.74
C ASP A 8 8.21 7.79 -28.29
N ILE A 9 7.25 8.62 -27.89
CA ILE A 9 6.68 8.58 -26.53
C ILE A 9 5.88 7.30 -26.32
N ASN A 10 5.03 6.91 -27.28
CA ASN A 10 4.27 5.68 -27.22
C ASN A 10 5.18 4.44 -27.14
N LEU A 11 6.26 4.45 -27.91
CA LEU A 11 7.25 3.37 -27.87
C LEU A 11 7.95 3.29 -26.50
N LEU A 12 8.34 4.43 -25.92
CA LEU A 12 8.92 4.49 -24.58
C LEU A 12 7.94 4.00 -23.51
N LEU A 13 6.66 4.35 -23.61
CA LEU A 13 5.63 3.88 -22.71
C LEU A 13 5.41 2.37 -22.84
N ALA A 14 5.42 1.84 -24.07
CA ALA A 14 5.33 0.40 -24.31
C ALA A 14 6.53 -0.34 -23.68
N TYR A 15 7.75 0.15 -23.90
CA TYR A 15 8.94 -0.43 -23.25
C TYR A 15 8.89 -0.35 -21.72
N ALA A 16 8.44 0.79 -21.17
CA ALA A 16 8.30 0.94 -19.73
C ALA A 16 7.27 -0.06 -19.15
N ASN A 17 6.15 -0.26 -19.85
CA ASN A 17 5.15 -1.26 -19.46
C ASN A 17 5.71 -2.69 -19.54
N TRP A 18 6.42 -3.02 -20.61
CA TRP A 18 7.09 -4.31 -20.74
C TRP A 18 8.12 -4.56 -19.63
N LEU A 19 8.91 -3.55 -19.27
CA LEU A 19 9.86 -3.67 -18.17
C LEU A 19 9.16 -3.95 -16.83
N VAL A 20 7.98 -3.40 -16.60
CA VAL A 20 7.18 -3.70 -15.39
C VAL A 20 6.71 -5.15 -15.41
N VAL A 21 6.15 -5.61 -16.54
CA VAL A 21 5.69 -7.00 -16.70
C VAL A 21 6.84 -7.98 -16.52
N LEU A 22 7.97 -7.73 -17.19
CA LEU A 22 9.16 -8.58 -17.07
C LEU A 22 9.73 -8.61 -15.64
N ASN A 23 9.66 -7.48 -14.92
CA ASN A 23 10.07 -7.48 -13.52
C ASN A 23 9.14 -8.31 -12.65
N ASP A 24 7.82 -8.19 -12.85
CA ASP A 24 6.85 -8.97 -12.08
C ASP A 24 7.02 -10.48 -12.36
N VAL A 25 7.30 -10.86 -13.60
CA VAL A 25 7.63 -12.26 -13.98
C VAL A 25 8.98 -12.70 -13.40
N ALA A 26 10.01 -11.84 -13.46
CA ALA A 26 11.31 -12.15 -12.85
C ALA A 26 11.19 -12.32 -11.32
N ASP A 27 10.36 -11.50 -10.67
CA ASP A 27 10.05 -11.66 -9.24
C ASP A 27 9.33 -12.99 -8.98
N MET A 28 8.41 -13.42 -9.85
CA MET A 28 7.80 -14.75 -9.77
C MET A 28 8.83 -15.87 -9.89
N CYS A 29 9.66 -15.84 -10.95
CA CYS A 29 10.72 -16.84 -11.16
C CYS A 29 11.72 -16.92 -10.01
N HIS A 30 11.93 -15.80 -9.31
CA HIS A 30 12.92 -15.71 -8.25
C HIS A 30 12.37 -16.07 -6.87
N PHE A 31 11.11 -15.74 -6.60
CA PHE A 31 10.51 -15.83 -5.27
C PHE A 31 9.43 -16.90 -5.13
N ALA A 32 8.89 -17.40 -6.23
CA ALA A 32 8.03 -18.58 -6.20
C ALA A 32 8.90 -19.84 -6.32
N ASP A 33 8.64 -20.84 -5.49
CA ASP A 33 9.31 -22.15 -5.57
C ASP A 33 8.87 -22.95 -6.82
N ASN A 34 8.29 -22.30 -7.82
CA ASN A 34 7.68 -22.88 -8.99
C ASN A 34 8.58 -22.72 -10.22
N GLU A 35 8.43 -23.64 -11.18
CA GLU A 35 9.16 -23.64 -12.44
C GLU A 35 8.64 -22.59 -13.44
N ALA A 36 8.51 -21.31 -12.98
CA ALA A 36 8.24 -20.23 -13.90
C ALA A 36 9.51 -19.88 -14.69
N TYR A 37 9.39 -19.72 -16.00
CA TYR A 37 10.53 -19.36 -16.84
C TYR A 37 10.13 -18.34 -17.91
N ILE A 38 11.13 -17.60 -18.36
CA ILE A 38 10.99 -16.62 -19.42
C ILE A 38 11.60 -17.25 -20.67
N GLU A 39 10.82 -17.40 -21.73
CA GLU A 39 11.29 -17.84 -23.03
C GLU A 39 11.48 -16.65 -23.95
N ILE A 40 12.62 -16.58 -24.62
CA ILE A 40 12.85 -15.62 -25.69
C ILE A 40 12.71 -16.39 -27.00
N THR A 41 11.64 -16.12 -27.72
CA THR A 41 11.38 -16.78 -29.02
C THR A 41 12.40 -16.35 -30.08
N ASP A 42 12.51 -17.10 -31.17
CA ASP A 42 13.36 -16.76 -32.33
C ASP A 42 13.01 -15.39 -32.96
N GLU A 43 11.79 -14.90 -32.69
CA GLU A 43 11.33 -13.58 -33.12
C GLU A 43 11.64 -12.47 -32.09
N TYR A 44 12.46 -12.74 -31.09
CA TYR A 44 12.78 -11.86 -29.97
C TYR A 44 11.54 -11.42 -29.14
N VAL A 45 10.49 -12.23 -29.17
CA VAL A 45 9.32 -12.02 -28.31
C VAL A 45 9.59 -12.74 -26.99
N VAL A 46 9.40 -12.01 -25.91
CA VAL A 46 9.47 -12.58 -24.57
C VAL A 46 8.12 -13.20 -24.27
N ASP A 47 8.11 -14.53 -24.11
CA ASP A 47 6.94 -15.24 -23.63
C ASP A 47 7.15 -15.72 -22.20
N THR A 48 6.08 -15.78 -21.43
CA THR A 48 6.12 -16.19 -20.02
C THR A 48 5.28 -17.43 -19.89
N LEU A 49 5.94 -18.56 -19.61
CA LEU A 49 5.26 -19.79 -19.30
C LEU A 49 5.17 -19.91 -17.77
N ALA A 50 3.98 -19.64 -17.25
CA ALA A 50 3.58 -20.00 -15.90
C ALA A 50 2.62 -21.19 -16.01
N ASP A 51 2.66 -22.10 -15.05
CA ASP A 51 1.61 -23.09 -14.98
C ASP A 51 0.24 -22.45 -14.66
N ASP A 52 -0.86 -23.18 -14.83
CA ASP A 52 -2.20 -22.65 -14.61
C ASP A 52 -2.39 -22.14 -13.17
N GLN A 53 -1.69 -22.71 -12.19
CA GLN A 53 -1.77 -22.27 -10.78
C GLN A 53 -1.07 -20.93 -10.56
N ASP A 54 0.03 -20.67 -11.26
CA ASP A 54 0.72 -19.38 -11.19
C ASP A 54 -0.04 -18.29 -11.94
N ALA A 55 -0.70 -18.63 -13.05
CA ALA A 55 -1.62 -17.73 -13.75
C ALA A 55 -2.82 -17.38 -12.88
N GLU A 56 -3.38 -18.32 -12.11
CA GLU A 56 -4.44 -18.08 -11.13
C GLU A 56 -3.94 -17.24 -9.95
N ALA A 57 -2.74 -17.48 -9.45
CA ALA A 57 -2.13 -16.69 -8.38
C ALA A 57 -1.90 -15.24 -8.82
N LEU A 58 -1.39 -15.01 -10.05
CA LEU A 58 -1.26 -13.68 -10.66
C LEU A 58 -2.60 -12.99 -10.84
N SER A 59 -3.58 -13.71 -11.38
CA SER A 59 -4.94 -13.20 -11.55
C SER A 59 -5.56 -12.87 -10.19
N GLY A 60 -5.38 -13.73 -9.19
CA GLY A 60 -5.82 -13.50 -7.82
C GLY A 60 -5.12 -12.30 -7.16
N LEU A 61 -3.83 -12.10 -7.43
CA LEU A 61 -3.09 -10.94 -6.95
C LEU A 61 -3.58 -9.66 -7.62
N HIS A 62 -3.73 -9.65 -8.94
CA HIS A 62 -4.30 -8.52 -9.69
C HIS A 62 -5.73 -8.23 -9.23
N HIS A 63 -6.55 -9.26 -9.05
CA HIS A 63 -7.91 -9.10 -8.56
C HIS A 63 -7.94 -8.48 -7.15
N ARG A 64 -7.07 -8.90 -6.23
CA ARG A 64 -6.95 -8.29 -4.89
C ARG A 64 -6.48 -6.84 -4.95
N ILE A 65 -5.54 -6.51 -5.84
CA ILE A 65 -5.07 -5.13 -6.02
C ILE A 65 -6.20 -4.21 -6.51
N TYR A 66 -7.04 -4.70 -7.44
CA TYR A 66 -8.07 -3.89 -8.10
C TYR A 66 -9.46 -3.99 -7.49
N SER A 67 -9.80 -5.08 -6.80
CA SER A 67 -11.15 -5.34 -6.30
C SER A 67 -11.29 -5.30 -4.78
N TYR A 68 -10.32 -4.73 -4.06
CA TYR A 68 -10.37 -4.66 -2.61
C TYR A 68 -11.50 -3.73 -2.13
N SER A 69 -12.68 -4.31 -1.96
CA SER A 69 -13.87 -3.66 -1.41
C SER A 69 -14.47 -4.41 -0.21
N GLY A 70 -13.81 -5.45 0.27
CA GLY A 70 -14.35 -6.35 1.28
C GLY A 70 -13.58 -6.34 2.59
N GLY A 71 -13.16 -5.18 3.08
CA GLY A 71 -12.51 -5.08 4.38
C GLY A 71 -13.35 -5.69 5.51
N LEU A 72 -12.67 -6.27 6.49
CA LEU A 72 -13.25 -6.64 7.78
C LEU A 72 -14.13 -5.50 8.30
N LYS A 73 -15.22 -5.82 8.96
CA LYS A 73 -16.07 -4.80 9.61
C LYS A 73 -15.21 -3.99 10.57
N ARG A 74 -14.93 -2.76 10.20
CA ARG A 74 -14.19 -1.81 11.03
C ARG A 74 -15.17 -1.07 11.95
N ASP A 75 -14.67 -0.68 13.10
CA ASP A 75 -15.38 0.27 13.96
C ASP A 75 -15.24 1.68 13.38
N HIS A 76 -16.26 2.15 12.68
CA HIS A 76 -16.27 3.44 12.02
C HIS A 76 -15.98 4.61 12.97
N GLU A 77 -16.37 4.54 14.25
CA GLU A 77 -16.11 5.60 15.22
C GLU A 77 -14.62 5.70 15.55
N THR A 78 -13.99 4.55 15.78
CA THR A 78 -12.54 4.48 16.02
C THR A 78 -11.76 4.91 14.77
N ASP A 79 -12.14 4.43 13.60
CA ASP A 79 -11.51 4.81 12.33
C ASP A 79 -11.61 6.31 12.09
N PHE A 80 -12.76 6.92 12.35
CA PHE A 80 -12.95 8.37 12.20
C PHE A 80 -12.02 9.18 13.12
N LYS A 81 -11.89 8.78 14.39
CA LYS A 81 -10.96 9.43 15.34
C LYS A 81 -9.51 9.37 14.88
N TYR A 82 -9.09 8.23 14.33
CA TYR A 82 -7.73 8.12 13.81
C TYR A 82 -7.54 8.92 12.52
N LEU A 83 -8.52 8.95 11.62
CA LEU A 83 -8.46 9.75 10.40
C LEU A 83 -8.31 11.25 10.69
N GLU A 84 -9.03 11.77 11.68
CA GLU A 84 -8.86 13.18 12.09
C GLU A 84 -7.43 13.45 12.61
N LYS A 85 -6.88 12.56 13.42
CA LYS A 85 -5.48 12.67 13.86
C LYS A 85 -4.48 12.51 12.70
N VAL A 86 -4.79 11.65 11.73
CA VAL A 86 -3.96 11.49 10.51
C VAL A 86 -3.92 12.80 9.74
N LYS A 87 -5.03 13.52 9.59
CA LYS A 87 -5.05 14.85 8.95
C LYS A 87 -4.11 15.82 9.65
N GLU A 88 -4.14 15.88 10.99
CA GLU A 88 -3.27 16.74 11.78
C GLU A 88 -1.79 16.40 11.59
N THR A 89 -1.43 15.12 11.78
CA THR A 89 -0.04 14.68 11.64
C THR A 89 0.47 14.75 10.20
N PHE A 90 -0.41 14.53 9.21
CA PHE A 90 -0.09 14.70 7.80
C PHE A 90 0.28 16.16 7.49
N LYS A 91 -0.51 17.12 8.01
CA LYS A 91 -0.22 18.55 7.87
C LYS A 91 1.12 18.92 8.51
N GLU A 92 1.41 18.37 9.69
CA GLU A 92 2.69 18.61 10.37
C GLU A 92 3.89 18.01 9.62
N ASP A 93 3.72 16.85 8.98
CA ASP A 93 4.79 16.18 8.22
C ASP A 93 4.98 16.78 6.81
N MET A 94 3.88 17.19 6.14
CA MET A 94 3.89 17.58 4.73
C MET A 94 3.81 19.10 4.51
N GLY A 95 3.32 19.85 5.49
CA GLY A 95 3.15 21.29 5.40
C GLY A 95 1.84 21.75 4.76
N PHE A 96 0.96 20.82 4.35
CA PHE A 96 -0.36 21.10 3.78
C PHE A 96 -1.39 20.07 4.24
N ASP A 97 -2.69 20.41 4.13
CA ASP A 97 -3.77 19.55 4.58
C ASP A 97 -3.97 18.31 3.69
N LEU A 98 -4.28 17.17 4.30
CA LEU A 98 -4.63 15.94 3.58
C LEU A 98 -5.89 16.13 2.73
N THR A 99 -6.87 16.91 3.22
CA THR A 99 -8.10 17.18 2.47
C THR A 99 -7.79 17.96 1.20
N ASP A 100 -7.02 19.04 1.29
CA ASP A 100 -6.61 19.86 0.15
C ASP A 100 -5.80 19.04 -0.86
N PHE A 101 -4.95 18.13 -0.36
CA PHE A 101 -4.19 17.21 -1.20
C PHE A 101 -5.12 16.23 -1.96
N LEU A 102 -6.14 15.69 -1.33
CA LEU A 102 -7.10 14.82 -1.99
C LEU A 102 -8.01 15.58 -2.97
N ASP A 103 -8.31 16.83 -2.67
CA ASP A 103 -9.11 17.71 -3.52
C ASP A 103 -8.37 18.07 -4.82
N ILE A 104 -7.07 18.36 -4.75
CA ILE A 104 -6.29 18.61 -5.96
C ILE A 104 -6.16 17.34 -6.82
N LEU A 105 -6.03 16.16 -6.23
CA LEU A 105 -6.04 14.90 -6.98
C LEU A 105 -7.41 14.67 -7.63
N SER A 106 -8.50 15.02 -6.94
CA SER A 106 -9.87 14.96 -7.46
C SER A 106 -10.06 15.93 -8.62
N TYR A 107 -9.56 17.14 -8.50
CA TYR A 107 -9.57 18.13 -9.55
C TYR A 107 -8.94 17.61 -10.85
N PHE A 108 -7.74 17.09 -10.78
CA PHE A 108 -7.04 16.55 -11.95
C PHE A 108 -7.65 15.23 -12.46
N SER A 109 -8.40 14.50 -11.65
CA SER A 109 -9.03 13.24 -12.08
C SER A 109 -10.35 13.45 -12.84
N ASN A 110 -11.16 14.46 -12.46
CA ASN A 110 -12.53 14.55 -13.01
C ASN A 110 -13.16 15.95 -13.02
N SER A 111 -12.48 16.99 -12.51
CA SER A 111 -13.13 18.30 -12.28
C SER A 111 -12.51 19.46 -13.03
N PHE A 112 -11.34 19.28 -13.70
CA PHE A 112 -10.72 20.36 -14.48
C PHE A 112 -11.60 20.83 -15.65
N SER A 113 -11.54 22.12 -15.98
CA SER A 113 -12.30 22.67 -17.08
C SER A 113 -11.71 22.24 -18.44
N GLU A 114 -12.53 21.59 -19.28
CA GLU A 114 -12.12 21.16 -20.62
C GLU A 114 -11.73 22.33 -21.54
N THR A 115 -12.15 23.55 -21.21
CA THR A 115 -11.88 24.73 -22.03
C THR A 115 -10.44 25.23 -21.90
N ILE A 116 -9.77 24.94 -20.80
CA ILE A 116 -8.39 25.37 -20.54
C ILE A 116 -7.35 24.31 -20.92
N VAL A 117 -7.78 23.08 -21.17
CA VAL A 117 -6.86 21.97 -21.46
C VAL A 117 -6.85 21.62 -22.96
N LYS A 118 -5.67 21.23 -23.45
CA LYS A 118 -5.52 20.62 -24.76
C LYS A 118 -5.30 19.13 -24.61
N LYS A 119 -6.17 18.33 -25.21
CA LYS A 119 -5.96 16.88 -25.32
C LYS A 119 -4.82 16.61 -26.29
N ILE A 120 -3.77 15.94 -25.83
CA ILE A 120 -2.56 15.63 -26.62
C ILE A 120 -2.36 14.14 -26.87
N GLY A 121 -3.14 13.30 -26.22
CA GLY A 121 -3.10 11.85 -26.36
C GLY A 121 -4.35 11.19 -25.79
N ASN A 122 -4.35 9.87 -25.74
CA ASN A 122 -5.46 9.15 -25.13
C ASN A 122 -5.42 9.35 -23.61
N ASN A 123 -6.39 10.07 -23.06
CA ASN A 123 -6.44 10.48 -21.64
C ASN A 123 -5.19 11.24 -21.15
N VAL A 124 -4.54 11.99 -22.04
CA VAL A 124 -3.43 12.86 -21.69
C VAL A 124 -3.77 14.30 -22.09
N PHE A 125 -3.62 15.19 -21.13
CA PHE A 125 -3.99 16.60 -21.26
C PHE A 125 -2.79 17.50 -20.98
N ARG A 126 -2.82 18.69 -21.57
CA ARG A 126 -1.81 19.72 -21.39
C ARG A 126 -2.49 21.08 -21.20
N ALA A 127 -2.04 21.83 -20.21
CA ALA A 127 -2.47 23.22 -20.01
C ALA A 127 -1.38 24.04 -19.31
N PRO A 128 -1.40 25.37 -19.43
CA PRO A 128 -0.55 26.25 -18.66
C PRO A 128 -0.82 26.09 -17.15
N MET A 129 0.24 25.94 -16.36
CA MET A 129 0.13 25.76 -14.90
C MET A 129 -0.69 26.87 -14.25
N LYS A 130 -0.53 28.12 -14.69
CA LYS A 130 -1.28 29.27 -14.13
C LYS A 130 -2.78 29.18 -14.37
N GLU A 131 -3.19 28.65 -15.53
CA GLU A 131 -4.62 28.48 -15.83
C GLU A 131 -5.24 27.36 -15.02
N LEU A 132 -4.54 26.23 -14.87
CA LEU A 132 -4.96 25.13 -14.01
C LEU A 132 -5.07 25.56 -12.55
N LEU A 133 -4.10 26.33 -12.05
CA LEU A 133 -4.13 26.83 -10.67
C LEU A 133 -5.34 27.77 -10.45
N ARG A 134 -5.60 28.68 -11.39
CA ARG A 134 -6.76 29.58 -11.30
C ARG A 134 -8.07 28.81 -11.33
N ASP A 135 -8.23 27.90 -12.28
CA ASP A 135 -9.44 27.05 -12.39
C ASP A 135 -9.68 26.21 -11.12
N PHE A 136 -8.60 25.65 -10.55
CA PHE A 136 -8.69 24.93 -9.28
C PHE A 136 -9.18 25.82 -8.13
N LEU A 137 -8.59 27.02 -7.97
CA LEU A 137 -8.98 27.97 -6.92
C LEU A 137 -10.44 28.44 -7.08
N GLU A 138 -10.88 28.72 -8.32
CA GLU A 138 -12.25 29.08 -8.63
C GLU A 138 -13.23 27.94 -8.24
N GLN A 139 -12.91 26.68 -8.54
CA GLN A 139 -13.73 25.53 -8.18
C GLN A 139 -13.78 25.28 -6.68
N MET A 140 -12.69 25.54 -5.98
CA MET A 140 -12.61 25.45 -4.51
C MET A 140 -13.21 26.66 -3.80
N ASN A 141 -13.86 27.58 -4.52
CA ASN A 141 -14.43 28.83 -3.98
C ASN A 141 -13.44 29.64 -3.11
N ASN A 142 -12.16 29.59 -3.43
CA ASN A 142 -11.07 30.23 -2.69
C ASN A 142 -10.98 29.82 -1.20
N VAL A 143 -11.41 28.61 -0.86
CA VAL A 143 -11.24 28.03 0.49
C VAL A 143 -9.77 27.76 0.79
N ILE A 144 -9.01 27.35 -0.24
CA ILE A 144 -7.55 27.19 -0.17
C ILE A 144 -6.86 28.46 -0.66
N THR A 145 -5.73 28.82 -0.04
CA THR A 145 -4.94 29.96 -0.48
C THR A 145 -4.18 29.67 -1.78
N GLU A 146 -3.84 30.71 -2.56
CA GLU A 146 -3.03 30.53 -3.76
C GLU A 146 -1.63 29.97 -3.43
N GLU A 147 -1.08 30.33 -2.27
CA GLU A 147 0.22 29.84 -1.78
C GLU A 147 0.16 28.34 -1.51
N ASP A 148 -0.85 27.89 -0.77
CA ASP A 148 -1.04 26.46 -0.46
C ASP A 148 -1.32 25.64 -1.71
N ALA A 149 -2.19 26.12 -2.60
CA ALA A 149 -2.47 25.47 -3.88
C ALA A 149 -1.20 25.39 -4.76
N THR A 150 -0.39 26.44 -4.80
CA THR A 150 0.89 26.44 -5.53
C THR A 150 1.87 25.42 -4.94
N THR A 151 1.90 25.31 -3.63
CA THR A 151 2.73 24.33 -2.91
C THR A 151 2.31 22.90 -3.26
N LEU A 152 1.02 22.62 -3.26
CA LEU A 152 0.44 21.33 -3.64
C LEU A 152 0.74 20.98 -5.11
N PHE A 153 0.55 21.92 -6.04
CA PHE A 153 0.89 21.69 -7.45
C PHE A 153 2.37 21.35 -7.60
N ASN A 154 3.25 22.13 -6.97
CA ASN A 154 4.70 21.90 -7.04
C ASN A 154 5.10 20.54 -6.43
N TYR A 155 4.41 20.08 -5.38
CA TYR A 155 4.64 18.78 -4.78
C TYR A 155 4.34 17.64 -5.75
N LEU A 156 3.30 17.77 -6.57
CA LEU A 156 2.89 16.76 -7.55
C LEU A 156 3.67 16.82 -8.86
N VAL A 157 4.48 17.87 -9.08
CA VAL A 157 5.20 18.08 -10.34
C VAL A 157 6.52 17.31 -10.36
N ALA A 158 6.63 16.35 -11.29
CA ALA A 158 7.89 15.77 -11.70
C ALA A 158 8.67 16.73 -12.60
N SER A 159 9.77 17.25 -12.10
CA SER A 159 10.68 18.11 -12.88
C SER A 159 12.04 17.43 -13.03
N SER A 160 12.83 17.89 -14.00
CA SER A 160 14.21 17.43 -14.16
C SER A 160 15.08 17.69 -12.91
N GLN A 161 14.67 18.62 -12.05
CA GLN A 161 15.35 18.91 -10.79
C GLN A 161 14.96 17.91 -9.70
N ASN A 162 13.67 17.56 -9.61
CA ASN A 162 13.15 16.61 -8.61
C ASN A 162 13.54 15.16 -8.91
N LEU A 163 13.76 14.84 -10.19
CA LEU A 163 14.22 13.51 -10.61
C LEU A 163 15.73 13.30 -10.43
N LYS A 164 16.47 14.33 -10.04
CA LYS A 164 17.91 14.23 -9.76
C LYS A 164 18.12 13.56 -8.41
N THR A 165 19.13 12.70 -8.34
CA THR A 165 19.61 12.15 -7.06
C THR A 165 20.24 13.25 -6.18
N GLU A 166 20.46 12.97 -4.91
CA GLU A 166 21.10 13.86 -3.92
C GLU A 166 22.41 14.48 -4.43
N ASN A 167 23.10 13.85 -5.38
CA ASN A 167 24.35 14.33 -5.99
C ASN A 167 24.15 15.09 -7.32
N GLY A 168 22.93 15.48 -7.67
CA GLY A 168 22.64 16.22 -8.89
C GLY A 168 22.76 15.42 -10.19
N LYS A 169 23.00 14.12 -10.12
CA LYS A 169 23.04 13.21 -11.27
C LYS A 169 21.66 12.56 -11.45
N ILE A 170 21.20 12.50 -12.70
CA ILE A 170 20.01 11.70 -13.03
C ILE A 170 20.39 10.23 -12.85
N ASN A 171 19.70 9.54 -11.99
CA ASN A 171 19.98 8.14 -11.71
C ASN A 171 19.24 7.26 -12.71
N PHE A 172 19.85 7.01 -13.85
CA PHE A 172 19.28 6.19 -14.93
C PHE A 172 19.15 4.71 -14.57
N TYR A 173 19.78 4.27 -13.48
CA TYR A 173 19.89 2.85 -13.13
C TYR A 173 19.44 2.54 -11.70
N LEU A 174 18.27 3.00 -11.30
CA LEU A 174 17.69 2.40 -10.12
C LEU A 174 17.04 1.07 -10.53
N PRO A 175 17.45 -0.04 -9.92
CA PRO A 175 16.78 -1.32 -10.10
C PRO A 175 15.27 -1.14 -9.89
N ILE A 176 14.45 -1.75 -10.74
CA ILE A 176 13.00 -1.64 -10.68
C ILE A 176 12.48 -2.02 -9.28
N GLY A 177 13.07 -3.04 -8.65
CA GLY A 177 12.75 -3.41 -7.26
C GLY A 177 13.00 -2.33 -6.21
N LYS A 178 13.82 -1.30 -6.50
CA LYS A 178 14.01 -0.14 -5.62
C LYS A 178 13.10 1.05 -5.95
N ARG A 179 12.25 0.95 -6.97
CA ARG A 179 11.34 2.05 -7.37
C ARG A 179 10.45 2.54 -6.23
N ARG A 180 10.04 1.64 -5.32
CA ARG A 180 9.17 1.95 -4.19
C ARG A 180 9.84 2.71 -3.05
N THR A 181 11.17 2.70 -3.00
CA THR A 181 11.92 3.42 -1.97
C THR A 181 12.28 4.84 -2.36
N ARG A 182 11.90 5.27 -3.60
CA ARG A 182 12.17 6.63 -4.08
C ARG A 182 11.02 7.56 -3.73
N ASP A 183 11.36 8.65 -3.11
CA ASP A 183 10.45 9.76 -2.81
C ASP A 183 10.11 10.62 -4.04
N THR A 184 10.88 10.52 -5.11
CA THR A 184 10.73 11.30 -6.36
C THR A 184 10.38 10.39 -7.54
N ARG A 185 9.33 9.60 -7.42
CA ARG A 185 8.86 8.73 -8.51
C ARG A 185 7.62 9.30 -9.18
N PHE A 186 7.46 9.00 -10.46
CA PHE A 186 6.32 9.47 -11.27
C PHE A 186 4.95 9.05 -10.69
N GLU A 187 4.88 7.89 -10.03
CA GLU A 187 3.67 7.42 -9.35
C GLU A 187 3.20 8.37 -8.23
N LEU A 188 4.12 9.13 -7.60
CA LEU A 188 3.80 10.09 -6.53
C LEU A 188 3.79 11.54 -7.05
N MET A 189 4.44 11.79 -8.18
CA MET A 189 4.56 13.11 -8.80
C MET A 189 4.10 13.01 -10.26
N PRO A 190 2.80 12.79 -10.53
CA PRO A 190 2.28 12.45 -11.85
C PRO A 190 2.12 13.63 -12.80
N LEU A 191 2.35 14.86 -12.34
CA LEU A 191 2.33 16.06 -13.16
C LEU A 191 3.71 16.29 -13.79
N VAL A 192 3.77 16.38 -15.10
CA VAL A 192 5.03 16.68 -15.82
C VAL A 192 5.05 18.13 -16.28
N SER A 193 6.05 18.90 -15.84
CA SER A 193 6.19 20.29 -16.25
C SER A 193 7.13 20.43 -17.47
N ILE A 194 6.63 21.06 -18.53
CA ILE A 194 7.38 21.36 -19.75
C ILE A 194 7.12 22.82 -20.18
N ASN A 195 8.13 23.67 -20.11
CA ASN A 195 8.05 25.08 -20.53
C ASN A 195 6.90 25.86 -19.89
N GLY A 196 6.55 25.60 -18.65
CA GLY A 196 5.48 26.27 -17.93
C GLY A 196 4.09 25.64 -18.11
N ASP A 197 3.97 24.64 -18.98
CA ASP A 197 2.77 23.83 -19.10
C ASP A 197 2.86 22.58 -18.21
N ILE A 198 1.72 22.10 -17.77
CA ILE A 198 1.56 20.82 -17.07
C ILE A 198 0.95 19.81 -18.03
N ILE A 199 1.55 18.64 -18.07
CA ILE A 199 1.01 17.44 -18.73
C ILE A 199 0.56 16.47 -17.65
N PHE A 200 -0.64 15.94 -17.77
CA PHE A 200 -1.22 15.03 -16.80
C PHE A 200 -2.20 14.03 -17.42
N SER A 201 -2.49 12.98 -16.69
CA SER A 201 -3.54 12.01 -17.04
C SER A 201 -4.53 11.86 -15.86
N PRO A 202 -5.85 12.05 -16.09
CA PRO A 202 -6.88 11.87 -15.08
C PRO A 202 -6.85 10.47 -14.45
N ILE A 203 -6.57 9.44 -15.24
CA ILE A 203 -6.48 8.05 -14.77
C ILE A 203 -5.36 7.89 -13.74
N THR A 204 -4.20 8.48 -14.00
CA THR A 204 -3.07 8.41 -13.08
C THR A 204 -3.37 9.15 -11.76
N MET A 205 -4.08 10.27 -11.85
CA MET A 205 -4.48 11.05 -10.67
C MET A 205 -5.53 10.34 -9.82
N ASP A 206 -6.54 9.73 -10.46
CA ASP A 206 -7.54 8.90 -9.78
C ASP A 206 -6.89 7.69 -9.07
N ARG A 207 -5.94 7.05 -9.74
CA ARG A 207 -5.16 5.96 -9.15
C ARG A 207 -4.36 6.44 -7.93
N LEU A 208 -3.61 7.53 -8.06
CA LEU A 208 -2.86 8.10 -6.94
C LEU A 208 -3.76 8.44 -5.75
N LYS A 209 -4.93 9.06 -6.01
CA LYS A 209 -5.92 9.35 -4.97
C LYS A 209 -6.38 8.07 -4.24
N LYS A 210 -6.70 7.03 -5.00
CA LYS A 210 -7.11 5.73 -4.46
C LYS A 210 -5.98 5.07 -3.66
N ASP A 211 -4.74 5.15 -4.15
CA ASP A 211 -3.57 4.58 -3.47
C ASP A 211 -3.32 5.27 -2.13
N TRP A 212 -3.49 6.59 -2.04
CA TRP A 212 -3.40 7.31 -0.77
C TRP A 212 -4.52 6.96 0.20
N LEU A 213 -5.78 7.00 -0.24
CA LEU A 213 -6.94 6.70 0.60
C LEU A 213 -6.90 5.25 1.11
N ASN A 214 -6.70 4.30 0.19
CA ASN A 214 -6.63 2.89 0.54
C ASN A 214 -5.41 2.59 1.40
N GLY A 215 -4.25 3.21 1.08
CA GLY A 215 -3.03 3.04 1.85
C GLY A 215 -3.21 3.45 3.30
N ILE A 216 -3.75 4.64 3.57
CA ILE A 216 -4.04 5.10 4.92
C ILE A 216 -4.99 4.13 5.63
N MET A 217 -6.07 3.70 4.96
CA MET A 217 -7.03 2.75 5.52
C MET A 217 -6.44 1.34 5.73
N ASP A 218 -5.47 0.94 4.93
CA ASP A 218 -4.79 -0.36 5.04
C ASP A 218 -3.53 -0.29 5.92
N PHE A 219 -3.33 0.80 6.65
CA PHE A 219 -2.17 1.07 7.52
C PHE A 219 -0.83 1.14 6.78
N ILE A 220 -0.86 1.48 5.49
CA ILE A 220 0.32 1.63 4.63
C ILE A 220 0.30 3.03 4.04
N LEU A 221 1.40 3.76 4.18
CA LEU A 221 1.55 5.04 3.50
C LEU A 221 2.17 4.81 2.12
N PRO A 222 1.61 5.41 1.07
CA PRO A 222 2.23 5.39 -0.25
C PRO A 222 3.63 6.03 -0.26
N TYR A 223 3.91 6.86 0.74
CA TYR A 223 5.11 7.66 0.88
C TYR A 223 5.64 7.64 2.30
N GLU A 224 6.53 6.70 2.60
CA GLU A 224 6.97 6.46 3.99
C GLU A 224 8.09 7.38 4.49
N VAL A 225 8.88 7.99 3.59
CA VAL A 225 10.22 8.48 3.95
C VAL A 225 10.20 9.76 4.79
N ARG A 226 9.22 10.64 4.62
CA ARG A 226 9.18 11.95 5.29
C ARG A 226 8.05 12.13 6.30
N MET A 227 7.22 11.12 6.50
CA MET A 227 6.00 11.21 7.30
C MET A 227 6.15 10.46 8.63
N ASN A 228 7.10 10.88 9.44
CA ASN A 228 7.43 10.17 10.68
C ASN A 228 6.28 10.17 11.70
N LYS A 229 5.60 11.30 11.90
CA LYS A 229 4.49 11.41 12.86
C LYS A 229 3.27 10.65 12.39
N THR A 230 2.90 10.81 11.11
CA THR A 230 1.79 10.09 10.49
C THR A 230 2.04 8.59 10.50
N LYS A 231 3.26 8.15 10.23
CA LYS A 231 3.65 6.74 10.28
C LYS A 231 3.50 6.16 11.68
N GLN A 232 3.97 6.85 12.72
CA GLN A 232 3.80 6.43 14.11
C GLN A 232 2.32 6.29 14.47
N LEU A 233 1.52 7.26 14.11
CA LEU A 233 0.08 7.23 14.35
C LEU A 233 -0.62 6.07 13.62
N ILE A 234 -0.25 5.79 12.38
CA ILE A 234 -0.79 4.64 11.62
C ILE A 234 -0.40 3.31 12.27
N VAL A 235 0.81 3.19 12.82
CA VAL A 235 1.22 2.00 13.59
C VAL A 235 0.39 1.85 14.87
N GLU A 236 0.08 2.95 15.57
CA GLU A 236 -0.80 2.93 16.75
C GLU A 236 -2.23 2.54 16.37
N TRP A 237 -2.74 3.06 15.26
CA TRP A 237 -4.05 2.70 14.74
C TRP A 237 -4.13 1.22 14.39
N LYS A 238 -3.11 0.69 13.67
CA LYS A 238 -2.99 -0.74 13.38
C LYS A 238 -3.05 -1.59 14.64
N LYS A 239 -2.30 -1.23 15.69
CA LYS A 239 -2.33 -1.93 16.99
C LYS A 239 -3.70 -1.85 17.67
N SER A 240 -4.41 -0.72 17.55
CA SER A 240 -5.76 -0.59 18.07
C SER A 240 -6.74 -1.53 17.34
N TYR A 241 -6.56 -1.64 16.03
CA TYR A 241 -7.35 -2.54 15.19
C TYR A 241 -7.08 -4.02 15.51
N GLU A 242 -5.82 -4.40 15.73
CA GLU A 242 -5.44 -5.75 16.17
C GLU A 242 -6.15 -6.10 17.51
N LYS A 243 -6.17 -5.19 18.47
CA LYS A 243 -6.90 -5.37 19.74
C LYS A 243 -8.39 -5.55 19.53
N GLN A 244 -8.99 -4.82 18.58
CA GLN A 244 -10.41 -4.97 18.27
C GLN A 244 -10.72 -6.36 17.68
N ILE A 245 -9.86 -6.86 16.78
CA ILE A 245 -9.99 -8.23 16.23
C ILE A 245 -9.96 -9.27 17.37
N VAL A 246 -9.00 -9.15 18.27
CA VAL A 246 -8.90 -10.04 19.44
C VAL A 246 -10.19 -10.01 20.28
N TYR A 247 -10.72 -8.81 20.51
CA TYR A 247 -11.98 -8.64 21.24
C TYR A 247 -13.17 -9.29 20.51
N ASP A 248 -13.28 -9.10 19.22
CA ASP A 248 -14.39 -9.64 18.42
C ASP A 248 -14.34 -11.18 18.35
N ILE A 249 -13.15 -11.76 18.23
CA ILE A 249 -12.95 -13.21 18.28
C ILE A 249 -13.33 -13.75 19.65
N ALA A 250 -12.88 -13.12 20.74
CA ALA A 250 -13.25 -13.53 22.09
C ALA A 250 -14.76 -13.46 22.33
N ASN A 251 -15.43 -12.43 21.81
CA ASN A 251 -16.89 -12.32 21.87
C ASN A 251 -17.59 -13.41 21.03
N SER A 252 -17.00 -13.83 19.91
CA SER A 252 -17.53 -14.96 19.14
C SER A 252 -17.51 -16.26 19.95
N PHE A 253 -16.41 -16.56 20.64
CA PHE A 253 -16.35 -17.70 21.57
C PHE A 253 -17.37 -17.59 22.69
N LYS A 254 -17.57 -16.39 23.26
CA LYS A 254 -18.57 -16.15 24.30
C LYS A 254 -20.00 -16.41 23.78
N LYS A 255 -20.33 -15.96 22.58
CA LYS A 255 -21.63 -16.24 21.94
C LYS A 255 -21.84 -17.73 21.70
N ASN A 256 -20.79 -18.49 21.45
CA ASN A 256 -20.81 -19.94 21.27
C ASN A 256 -20.71 -20.70 22.59
N LYS A 257 -20.85 -20.03 23.74
CA LYS A 257 -20.94 -20.59 25.08
C LYS A 257 -19.71 -21.40 25.54
N PHE A 258 -18.52 -20.98 25.12
CA PHE A 258 -17.30 -21.52 25.72
C PHE A 258 -17.22 -21.18 27.20
N ASP A 259 -16.73 -22.12 28.02
CA ASP A 259 -16.72 -22.00 29.47
C ASP A 259 -15.69 -21.01 29.99
N ILE A 260 -14.52 -20.99 29.39
CA ILE A 260 -13.41 -20.08 29.74
C ILE A 260 -12.94 -19.33 28.48
N ILE A 261 -12.87 -18.02 28.60
CA ILE A 261 -12.35 -17.16 27.52
C ILE A 261 -11.44 -16.13 28.17
N LYS A 262 -10.19 -16.06 27.68
CA LYS A 262 -9.19 -15.10 28.12
C LYS A 262 -8.58 -14.41 26.91
N GLN A 263 -8.28 -13.12 27.03
CA GLN A 263 -7.60 -12.31 26.04
C GLN A 263 -6.21 -11.92 26.56
N ASN A 264 -5.22 -11.85 25.67
CA ASN A 264 -3.82 -11.53 25.99
C ASN A 264 -3.35 -12.35 27.22
N PHE A 265 -3.51 -13.64 27.11
CA PHE A 265 -3.42 -14.55 28.23
C PHE A 265 -2.07 -15.26 28.27
N GLU A 266 -1.34 -15.08 29.37
CA GLU A 266 -0.09 -15.78 29.65
C GLU A 266 -0.31 -16.93 30.61
N LEU A 267 0.12 -18.13 30.22
CA LEU A 267 0.05 -19.31 31.13
C LEU A 267 0.85 -19.12 32.43
N MET A 268 1.93 -18.36 32.38
CA MET A 268 2.69 -18.02 33.61
C MET A 268 1.86 -17.33 34.69
N LYS A 269 0.77 -16.65 34.31
CA LYS A 269 -0.16 -16.01 35.26
C LYS A 269 -0.97 -17.03 36.02
N LEU A 270 -1.16 -18.24 35.49
CA LEU A 270 -1.77 -19.36 36.21
C LEU A 270 -0.78 -20.05 37.14
N ASN A 271 0.39 -20.38 36.60
CA ASN A 271 1.43 -21.06 37.36
C ASN A 271 2.81 -20.61 36.83
N LYS A 272 3.67 -20.16 37.73
CA LYS A 272 5.04 -19.72 37.44
C LYS A 272 5.95 -20.85 36.90
N SER A 273 5.53 -22.11 36.98
CA SER A 273 6.27 -23.22 36.37
C SER A 273 6.20 -23.25 34.85
N HIS A 274 5.24 -22.54 34.24
CA HIS A 274 5.14 -22.44 32.78
C HIS A 274 6.28 -21.57 32.22
N PRO A 275 6.92 -22.01 31.14
CA PRO A 275 8.04 -21.29 30.54
C PRO A 275 7.64 -19.90 30.01
N GLN A 276 8.51 -18.91 30.24
CA GLN A 276 8.28 -17.53 29.76
C GLN A 276 8.23 -17.43 28.22
N TRP A 277 8.91 -18.34 27.50
CA TRP A 277 8.93 -18.33 26.03
C TRP A 277 7.60 -18.61 25.36
N LEU A 278 6.61 -19.13 26.13
CA LEU A 278 5.24 -19.30 25.62
C LEU A 278 4.61 -17.96 25.25
N GLY A 279 5.00 -16.88 25.93
CA GLY A 279 4.39 -15.57 25.73
C GLY A 279 2.91 -15.53 26.08
N ASP A 280 2.21 -14.62 25.43
CA ASP A 280 0.77 -14.46 25.54
C ASP A 280 0.04 -15.09 24.34
N TYR A 281 -1.19 -15.50 24.56
CA TYR A 281 -2.15 -15.91 23.54
C TYR A 281 -3.14 -14.78 23.34
N ASP A 282 -3.36 -14.34 22.12
CA ASP A 282 -4.32 -13.28 21.83
C ASP A 282 -5.73 -13.68 22.30
N VAL A 283 -6.17 -14.90 21.98
CA VAL A 283 -7.36 -15.50 22.58
C VAL A 283 -7.08 -16.93 23.01
N PHE A 284 -7.47 -17.24 24.24
CA PHE A 284 -7.45 -18.57 24.82
C PHE A 284 -8.87 -18.93 25.23
N ALA A 285 -9.45 -19.98 24.66
CA ALA A 285 -10.82 -20.40 24.92
C ALA A 285 -10.91 -21.90 25.25
N VAL A 286 -11.72 -22.27 26.23
CA VAL A 286 -11.91 -23.66 26.64
C VAL A 286 -13.40 -24.00 26.59
N ASP A 287 -13.70 -25.13 25.98
CA ASP A 287 -15.00 -25.79 26.02
C ASP A 287 -14.84 -27.07 26.81
N ILE A 288 -15.36 -27.08 28.04
CA ILE A 288 -15.25 -28.21 28.96
C ILE A 288 -16.10 -29.39 28.47
N ASN A 289 -17.26 -29.11 27.90
CA ASN A 289 -18.18 -30.14 27.44
C ASN A 289 -17.60 -30.96 26.30
N ASN A 290 -16.97 -30.27 25.35
CA ASN A 290 -16.31 -30.87 24.19
C ASN A 290 -14.84 -31.23 24.44
N LYS A 291 -14.32 -30.96 25.66
CA LYS A 291 -12.91 -31.19 26.04
C LYS A 291 -11.94 -30.56 25.02
N SER A 292 -12.20 -29.37 24.60
CA SER A 292 -11.39 -28.68 23.61
C SER A 292 -10.81 -27.37 24.13
N ILE A 293 -9.57 -27.09 23.71
CA ILE A 293 -8.87 -25.84 23.98
C ILE A 293 -8.60 -25.19 22.61
N TRP A 294 -8.95 -23.93 22.49
CA TRP A 294 -8.70 -23.12 21.34
C TRP A 294 -7.70 -22.02 21.67
N ILE A 295 -6.65 -21.93 20.91
CA ILE A 295 -5.69 -20.84 20.97
C ILE A 295 -5.72 -20.10 19.64
N VAL A 296 -5.75 -18.78 19.71
CA VAL A 296 -5.78 -17.93 18.52
C VAL A 296 -4.67 -16.90 18.63
N GLU A 297 -3.95 -16.72 17.56
CA GLU A 297 -2.98 -15.66 17.34
C GLU A 297 -3.50 -14.78 16.21
N CYS A 298 -3.57 -13.47 16.43
CA CYS A 298 -4.10 -12.50 15.47
C CYS A 298 -2.96 -11.67 14.89
N LYS A 299 -2.87 -11.63 13.59
CA LYS A 299 -1.89 -10.77 12.88
C LYS A 299 -2.58 -9.96 11.81
N VAL A 300 -2.39 -8.65 11.82
CA VAL A 300 -2.78 -7.78 10.71
C VAL A 300 -1.61 -7.71 9.74
N ILE A 301 -1.76 -8.40 8.63
CA ILE A 301 -0.74 -8.46 7.57
C ILE A 301 -0.90 -7.25 6.66
N GLU A 302 0.21 -6.62 6.28
CA GLU A 302 0.23 -5.52 5.32
C GLU A 302 -0.28 -5.98 3.95
N LYS A 303 -0.94 -5.09 3.22
CA LYS A 303 -1.42 -5.39 1.87
C LYS A 303 -0.25 -5.75 0.96
N VAL A 304 -0.39 -6.86 0.29
CA VAL A 304 0.56 -7.33 -0.72
C VAL A 304 0.17 -6.73 -2.07
N ALA A 305 1.08 -6.02 -2.69
CA ALA A 305 0.85 -5.41 -4.00
C ALA A 305 1.78 -5.97 -5.09
N THR A 306 2.84 -6.72 -4.72
CA THR A 306 3.77 -7.37 -5.64
C THR A 306 4.19 -8.72 -5.10
N PHE A 307 4.75 -9.57 -5.97
CA PHE A 307 5.37 -10.84 -5.56
C PHE A 307 6.50 -10.61 -4.56
N TYR A 308 7.30 -9.59 -4.73
CA TYR A 308 8.33 -9.22 -3.76
C TYR A 308 7.75 -8.90 -2.37
N ASP A 309 6.63 -8.19 -2.29
CA ASP A 309 5.98 -7.93 -0.99
C ASP A 309 5.46 -9.24 -0.37
N MET A 310 4.89 -10.12 -1.19
CA MET A 310 4.43 -11.43 -0.75
C MET A 310 5.59 -12.27 -0.20
N TYR A 311 6.67 -12.39 -0.97
CA TYR A 311 7.89 -13.08 -0.53
C TYR A 311 8.46 -12.48 0.75
N ARG A 312 8.56 -11.14 0.82
CA ARG A 312 9.06 -10.44 2.02
C ARG A 312 8.21 -10.76 3.24
N GLN A 313 6.89 -10.79 3.08
CA GLN A 313 5.99 -11.13 4.19
C GLN A 313 6.10 -12.61 4.58
N GLN A 314 6.14 -13.52 3.62
CA GLN A 314 6.37 -14.93 3.87
C GLN A 314 7.71 -15.16 4.56
N ASN A 315 8.78 -14.57 4.03
CA ASN A 315 10.11 -14.68 4.63
C ASN A 315 10.14 -14.14 6.06
N ARG A 316 9.50 -13.00 6.30
CA ARG A 316 9.39 -12.41 7.64
C ARG A 316 8.61 -13.32 8.58
N PHE A 317 7.50 -13.90 8.12
CA PHE A 317 6.63 -14.74 8.94
C PHE A 317 7.28 -16.10 9.25
N PHE A 318 7.77 -16.80 8.23
CA PHE A 318 8.28 -18.17 8.37
C PHE A 318 9.78 -18.25 8.72
N ASN A 319 10.63 -17.38 8.16
CA ASN A 319 12.08 -17.49 8.31
C ASN A 319 12.67 -16.55 9.35
N GLU A 320 12.32 -15.25 9.33
CA GLU A 320 12.89 -14.26 10.25
C GLU A 320 12.26 -14.32 11.64
N HIS A 321 10.94 -14.27 11.71
CA HIS A 321 10.21 -14.27 12.98
C HIS A 321 9.79 -15.65 13.42
N LYS A 322 9.74 -16.62 12.50
CA LYS A 322 9.35 -18.02 12.79
C LYS A 322 8.05 -18.10 13.59
N GLU A 323 7.05 -17.34 13.17
CA GLU A 323 5.79 -17.19 13.89
C GLU A 323 5.01 -18.52 13.93
N ASP A 324 5.05 -19.28 12.83
CA ASP A 324 4.49 -20.61 12.71
C ASP A 324 5.17 -21.61 13.67
N GLU A 325 6.52 -21.66 13.69
CA GLU A 325 7.26 -22.53 14.61
C GLU A 325 6.99 -22.17 16.08
N LYS A 326 6.90 -20.87 16.40
CA LYS A 326 6.56 -20.41 17.74
C LYS A 326 5.15 -20.83 18.14
N PHE A 327 4.21 -20.69 17.20
CA PHE A 327 2.82 -21.08 17.46
C PHE A 327 2.70 -22.58 17.60
N GLN A 328 3.35 -23.38 16.74
CA GLN A 328 3.37 -24.85 16.86
C GLN A 328 3.95 -25.31 18.19
N ARG A 329 5.09 -24.76 18.63
CA ARG A 329 5.68 -25.09 19.96
C ARG A 329 4.73 -24.80 21.11
N ARG A 330 3.89 -23.75 21.00
CA ARG A 330 2.86 -23.45 22.00
C ARG A 330 1.77 -24.53 22.02
N ILE A 331 1.37 -25.02 20.85
CA ILE A 331 0.41 -26.12 20.70
C ILE A 331 0.97 -27.41 21.35
N ASP A 332 2.19 -27.79 20.96
CA ASP A 332 2.86 -28.98 21.44
C ASP A 332 2.97 -28.96 22.98
N TYR A 333 3.39 -27.83 23.55
CA TYR A 333 3.48 -27.62 24.97
C TYR A 333 2.12 -27.84 25.69
N LEU A 334 1.03 -27.29 25.14
CA LEU A 334 -0.31 -27.49 25.70
C LEU A 334 -0.75 -28.92 25.61
N GLN A 335 -0.46 -29.64 24.53
CA GLN A 335 -0.78 -31.04 24.34
C GLN A 335 -0.04 -31.95 25.37
N GLU A 336 1.24 -31.66 25.59
CA GLU A 336 2.08 -32.41 26.54
C GLU A 336 1.70 -32.16 28.00
N ASN A 337 1.14 -30.99 28.31
CA ASN A 337 0.84 -30.57 29.69
C ASN A 337 -0.67 -30.44 29.97
N ALA A 338 -1.53 -30.96 29.10
CA ALA A 338 -3.00 -30.92 29.25
C ALA A 338 -3.57 -32.00 30.18
N ALA A 339 -2.74 -32.72 30.94
CA ALA A 339 -3.15 -33.78 31.87
C ALA A 339 -3.58 -33.24 33.24
#